data_4517cab37dc3ec98d1371d52121ddb84
#
_entry.id   4517cab37dc3ec98d1371d52121ddb84
#
_cell.length_a   1.000
_cell.length_b   1.000
_cell.length_c   1.000
_cell.angle_alpha   90.00
_cell.angle_beta   90.00
_cell.angle_gamma   90.00
#
_symmetry.space_group_name_H-M   'P 1'
#
loop_
_entity.id
_entity.type
_entity.pdbx_description
1 polymer ?
#
loop_
_entity_poly.entity_id
_entity_poly.type
_entity_poly.pdbx_seq_one_letter_code
_entity_poly.pdbx_strand_id
1 'polypeptide(L)'
;YDEALAKLVQAGRAYACYETPDELSLKRKAQLSAGRPPVYDRAGLKLTDQEKAKLEADGRRPHWRFLLNDADVSWHDMVRGDVSYHMSSLSDPVLMREDGRVIYTLASVVDDIDHGITHIIRGEDHVTNSAAQIQLFEALGSSAPMMGHVALLAGADGEGLSKRLGSLSIGALRQDGICLLYTSPSPRDGTK
;
A
#
# COMPACT_ATOMS: atom_id res chain seq x y z
N TYR A 1 -13.64 10.03 -3.32
CA TYR A 1 -12.20 10.09 -3.07
C TYR A 1 -11.70 11.51 -2.88
N ASP A 2 -12.14 12.45 -3.72
CA ASP A 2 -11.72 13.86 -3.64
C ASP A 2 -12.12 14.50 -2.29
N GLU A 3 -13.31 14.20 -1.80
CA GLU A 3 -13.77 14.65 -0.47
C GLU A 3 -12.90 14.07 0.64
N ALA A 4 -12.54 12.79 0.54
CA ALA A 4 -11.66 12.14 1.52
C ALA A 4 -10.26 12.77 1.51
N LEU A 5 -9.70 13.03 0.33
CA LEU A 5 -8.42 13.74 0.21
C LEU A 5 -8.50 15.15 0.78
N ALA A 6 -9.57 15.91 0.47
CA ALA A 6 -9.78 17.25 1.00
C ALA A 6 -9.85 17.24 2.54
N LYS A 7 -10.56 16.27 3.13
CA LYS A 7 -10.63 16.08 4.58
C LYS A 7 -9.25 15.82 5.20
N LEU A 8 -8.43 14.98 4.55
CA LEU A 8 -7.07 14.70 5.01
C LEU A 8 -6.17 15.93 4.92
N VAL A 9 -6.30 16.73 3.86
CA VAL A 9 -5.55 18.00 3.68
C VAL A 9 -5.93 18.99 4.78
N GLN A 10 -7.22 19.17 5.05
CA GLN A 10 -7.69 20.07 6.12
C GLN A 10 -7.22 19.62 7.51
N ALA A 11 -7.12 18.31 7.73
CA ALA A 11 -6.60 17.74 8.97
C ALA A 11 -5.06 17.76 9.06
N GLY A 12 -4.36 18.27 8.05
CA GLY A 12 -2.89 18.27 7.98
C GLY A 12 -2.29 16.86 7.82
N ARG A 13 -3.10 15.88 7.41
CA ARG A 13 -2.70 14.49 7.25
C ARG A 13 -2.37 14.11 5.79
N ALA A 14 -2.59 15.02 4.86
CA ALA A 14 -2.12 14.90 3.47
C ALA A 14 -1.45 16.19 3.02
N TYR A 15 -0.42 16.05 2.19
CA TYR A 15 0.35 17.19 1.72
C TYR A 15 0.79 17.02 0.25
N ALA A 16 0.99 18.16 -0.41
CA ALA A 16 1.39 18.23 -1.81
C ALA A 16 2.90 18.02 -1.97
N CYS A 17 3.27 17.22 -2.95
CA CYS A 17 4.63 16.95 -3.38
C CYS A 17 4.76 17.22 -4.88
N TYR A 18 5.88 17.77 -5.32
CA TYR A 18 6.08 18.23 -6.69
C TYR A 18 7.26 17.53 -7.40
N GLU A 19 7.91 16.57 -6.74
CA GLU A 19 9.02 15.84 -7.34
C GLU A 19 8.52 14.93 -8.47
N THR A 20 9.29 14.93 -9.55
CA THR A 20 9.06 14.02 -10.68
C THR A 20 9.46 12.58 -10.33
N PRO A 21 8.97 11.58 -11.07
CA PRO A 21 9.39 10.18 -10.91
C PRO A 21 10.92 10.01 -11.02
N ASP A 22 11.57 10.76 -11.90
CA ASP A 22 13.02 10.70 -12.08
C ASP A 22 13.78 11.27 -10.86
N GLU A 23 13.32 12.42 -10.34
CA GLU A 23 13.87 13.01 -9.11
C GLU A 23 13.73 12.06 -7.92
N LEU A 24 12.58 11.42 -7.75
CA LEU A 24 12.36 10.43 -6.70
C LEU A 24 13.23 9.18 -6.90
N SER A 25 13.42 8.73 -8.13
CA SER A 25 14.29 7.59 -8.47
C SER A 25 15.75 7.90 -8.12
N LEU A 26 16.24 9.10 -8.43
CA LEU A 26 17.58 9.55 -8.08
C LEU A 26 17.79 9.61 -6.56
N LYS A 27 16.85 10.19 -5.82
CA LYS A 27 16.88 10.22 -4.35
C LYS A 27 16.95 8.80 -3.78
N ARG A 28 16.12 7.89 -4.28
CA ARG A 28 16.10 6.49 -3.86
C ARG A 28 17.44 5.80 -4.10
N LYS A 29 18.04 5.97 -5.29
CA LYS A 29 19.36 5.41 -5.63
C LYS A 29 20.44 5.94 -4.71
N ALA A 30 20.44 7.25 -4.43
CA ALA A 30 21.40 7.87 -3.54
C ALA A 30 21.31 7.31 -2.11
N GLN A 31 20.09 7.11 -1.58
CA GLN A 31 19.88 6.51 -0.26
C GLN A 31 20.40 5.08 -0.21
N LEU A 32 20.07 4.25 -1.20
CA LEU A 32 20.54 2.87 -1.29
C LEU A 32 22.06 2.78 -1.42
N SER A 33 22.70 3.65 -2.23
CA SER A 33 24.16 3.72 -2.36
C SER A 33 24.84 4.13 -1.07
N ALA A 34 24.15 4.89 -0.20
CA ALA A 34 24.63 5.28 1.13
C ALA A 34 24.31 4.25 2.23
N GLY A 35 23.80 3.05 1.85
CA GLY A 35 23.41 2.02 2.81
C GLY A 35 22.19 2.37 3.67
N ARG A 36 21.37 3.34 3.24
CA ARG A 36 20.17 3.79 3.96
C ARG A 36 18.90 3.21 3.33
N PRO A 37 17.88 2.88 4.13
CA PRO A 37 16.59 2.50 3.59
C PRO A 37 16.00 3.66 2.76
N PRO A 38 15.35 3.37 1.62
CA PRO A 38 14.81 4.39 0.72
C PRO A 38 13.49 4.97 1.24
N VAL A 39 13.53 5.69 2.35
CA VAL A 39 12.38 6.38 2.94
C VAL A 39 12.28 7.79 2.36
N TYR A 40 11.07 8.22 2.01
CA TYR A 40 10.84 9.57 1.48
C TYR A 40 11.17 10.64 2.54
N ASP A 41 11.93 11.64 2.13
CA ASP A 41 12.51 12.67 2.99
C ASP A 41 11.55 13.80 3.40
N ARG A 42 10.27 13.68 3.05
CA ARG A 42 9.21 14.66 3.32
C ARG A 42 9.54 16.05 2.77
N ALA A 43 10.25 16.11 1.62
CA ALA A 43 10.66 17.38 1.03
C ALA A 43 9.46 18.30 0.71
N GLY A 44 8.31 17.73 0.32
CA GLY A 44 7.09 18.47 0.07
C GLY A 44 6.58 19.31 1.26
N LEU A 45 6.83 18.87 2.51
CA LEU A 45 6.47 19.61 3.71
C LEU A 45 7.35 20.84 3.95
N LYS A 46 8.53 20.89 3.33
CA LYS A 46 9.50 21.97 3.52
C LYS A 46 9.31 23.12 2.54
N LEU A 47 8.47 22.92 1.51
CA LEU A 47 8.20 23.92 0.50
C LEU A 47 7.34 25.04 1.06
N THR A 48 7.79 26.27 0.86
CA THR A 48 7.00 27.48 1.11
C THR A 48 5.89 27.64 0.05
N ASP A 49 4.85 28.40 0.36
CA ASP A 49 3.76 28.64 -0.60
C ASP A 49 4.24 29.36 -1.86
N GLN A 50 5.29 30.19 -1.76
CA GLN A 50 5.91 30.84 -2.92
C GLN A 50 6.62 29.82 -3.82
N GLU A 51 7.33 28.84 -3.24
CA GLU A 51 7.98 27.77 -4.00
C GLU A 51 6.96 26.85 -4.68
N LYS A 52 5.87 26.50 -3.98
CA LYS A 52 4.78 25.73 -4.57
C LYS A 52 4.16 26.47 -5.76
N ALA A 53 3.81 27.77 -5.59
CA ALA A 53 3.26 28.58 -6.66
C ALA A 53 4.20 28.71 -7.87
N LYS A 54 5.52 28.79 -7.64
CA LYS A 54 6.51 28.79 -8.72
C LYS A 54 6.52 27.46 -9.47
N LEU A 55 6.54 26.33 -8.75
CA LEU A 55 6.51 25.00 -9.36
C LEU A 55 5.24 24.80 -10.21
N GLU A 56 4.09 25.29 -9.74
CA GLU A 56 2.83 25.23 -10.48
C GLU A 56 2.86 26.14 -11.73
N ALA A 57 3.44 27.35 -11.63
CA ALA A 57 3.66 28.23 -12.77
C ALA A 57 4.59 27.61 -13.82
N ASP A 58 5.57 26.81 -13.40
CA ASP A 58 6.45 26.04 -14.27
C ASP A 58 5.77 24.77 -14.85
N GLY A 59 4.45 24.59 -14.62
CA GLY A 59 3.64 23.49 -15.16
C GLY A 59 3.69 22.20 -14.37
N ARG A 60 4.30 22.18 -13.19
CA ARG A 60 4.28 20.99 -12.31
C ARG A 60 2.91 20.88 -11.64
N ARG A 61 2.40 19.65 -11.56
CA ARG A 61 1.19 19.33 -10.80
C ARG A 61 1.58 18.55 -9.55
N PRO A 62 0.92 18.81 -8.41
CA PRO A 62 1.22 18.07 -7.20
C PRO A 62 0.70 16.62 -7.28
N HIS A 63 1.48 15.70 -6.72
CA HIS A 63 0.96 14.45 -6.24
C HIS A 63 0.78 14.55 -4.72
N TRP A 64 -0.17 13.81 -4.17
CA TRP A 64 -0.52 13.91 -2.75
C TRP A 64 -0.02 12.71 -1.98
N ARG A 65 0.60 12.97 -0.82
CA ARG A 65 1.05 11.93 0.11
C ARG A 65 0.33 12.02 1.44
N PHE A 66 0.11 10.86 2.05
CA PHE A 66 -0.39 10.77 3.42
C PHE A 66 0.76 10.95 4.39
N LEU A 67 0.59 11.84 5.37
CA LEU A 67 1.57 12.06 6.43
C LEU A 67 1.40 11.00 7.51
N LEU A 68 2.33 10.05 7.57
CA LEU A 68 2.39 9.06 8.62
C LEU A 68 2.86 9.69 9.94
N ASN A 69 2.19 9.38 11.05
CA ASN A 69 2.70 9.67 12.37
C ASN A 69 3.83 8.70 12.72
N ASP A 70 4.82 9.16 13.45
CA ASP A 70 5.97 8.34 13.86
C ASP A 70 5.66 7.37 15.02
N ALA A 71 4.38 7.23 15.40
CA ALA A 71 3.93 6.28 16.41
C ALA A 71 3.95 4.85 15.87
N ASP A 72 4.25 3.89 16.73
CA ASP A 72 4.12 2.47 16.41
C ASP A 72 2.67 2.11 16.14
N VAL A 73 2.45 1.31 15.08
CA VAL A 73 1.15 0.75 14.75
C VAL A 73 1.16 -0.74 15.02
N SER A 74 0.26 -1.19 15.87
CA SER A 74 0.12 -2.60 16.22
C SER A 74 -1.32 -3.05 16.03
N TRP A 75 -1.49 -4.29 15.55
CA TRP A 75 -2.80 -4.91 15.43
C TRP A 75 -2.69 -6.42 15.64
N HIS A 76 -3.81 -7.03 15.96
CA HIS A 76 -3.91 -8.48 15.96
C HIS A 76 -4.38 -8.96 14.58
N ASP A 77 -3.49 -9.65 13.87
CA ASP A 77 -3.79 -10.23 12.56
C ASP A 77 -4.40 -11.62 12.74
N MET A 78 -5.51 -11.90 12.06
CA MET A 78 -6.24 -13.16 12.22
C MET A 78 -5.43 -14.40 11.83
N VAL A 79 -4.36 -14.25 11.05
CA VAL A 79 -3.52 -15.35 10.56
C VAL A 79 -2.13 -15.32 11.19
N ARG A 80 -1.54 -14.13 11.32
CA ARG A 80 -0.16 -13.92 11.76
C ARG A 80 -0.03 -13.67 13.26
N GLY A 81 -1.14 -13.45 13.98
CA GLY A 81 -1.13 -13.04 15.37
C GLY A 81 -0.74 -11.56 15.54
N ASP A 82 -0.01 -11.23 16.59
CA ASP A 82 0.33 -9.84 16.89
C ASP A 82 1.41 -9.32 15.94
N VAL A 83 1.09 -8.21 15.27
CA VAL A 83 1.96 -7.53 14.30
C VAL A 83 2.18 -6.10 14.77
N SER A 84 3.42 -5.63 14.68
CA SER A 84 3.80 -4.25 15.02
C SER A 84 4.75 -3.68 13.98
N TYR A 85 4.55 -2.40 13.63
CA TYR A 85 5.41 -1.65 12.72
C TYR A 85 5.82 -0.32 13.32
N HIS A 86 7.11 -0.05 13.24
CA HIS A 86 7.66 1.26 13.57
C HIS A 86 7.54 2.18 12.36
N MET A 87 6.66 3.17 12.42
CA MET A 87 6.22 3.94 11.25
C MET A 87 7.32 4.82 10.65
N SER A 88 8.35 5.19 11.42
CA SER A 88 9.52 5.92 10.89
C SER A 88 10.33 5.14 9.85
N SER A 89 10.16 3.81 9.77
CA SER A 89 10.78 2.97 8.74
C SER A 89 10.04 2.98 7.40
N LEU A 90 8.85 3.57 7.36
CA LEU A 90 8.00 3.59 6.17
C LEU A 90 8.01 4.96 5.50
N SER A 91 7.88 4.95 4.18
CA SER A 91 7.65 6.17 3.41
C SER A 91 6.19 6.58 3.47
N ASP A 92 5.93 7.88 3.57
CA ASP A 92 4.60 8.43 3.40
C ASP A 92 4.00 7.99 2.05
N PRO A 93 2.90 7.21 2.04
CA PRO A 93 2.36 6.65 0.81
C PRO A 93 1.72 7.74 -0.06
N VAL A 94 1.84 7.57 -1.37
CA VAL A 94 1.12 8.41 -2.33
C VAL A 94 -0.37 8.03 -2.29
N LEU A 95 -1.24 9.02 -2.22
CA LEU A 95 -2.70 8.88 -2.24
C LEU A 95 -3.29 9.16 -3.61
N MET A 96 -2.78 10.21 -4.27
CA MET A 96 -3.22 10.66 -5.59
C MET A 96 -2.01 11.09 -6.41
N ARG A 97 -2.01 10.73 -7.68
CA ARG A 97 -0.96 11.12 -8.63
C ARG A 97 -1.20 12.52 -9.17
N GLU A 98 -0.19 13.07 -9.83
CA GLU A 98 -0.21 14.37 -10.53
C GLU A 98 -1.27 14.46 -11.64
N ASP A 99 -1.67 13.34 -12.21
CA ASP A 99 -2.73 13.25 -13.22
C ASP A 99 -4.15 13.13 -12.63
N GLY A 100 -4.28 13.24 -11.29
CA GLY A 100 -5.54 13.13 -10.57
C GLY A 100 -6.00 11.69 -10.30
N ARG A 101 -5.22 10.68 -10.71
CA ARG A 101 -5.57 9.28 -10.43
C ARG A 101 -5.32 8.94 -8.97
N VAL A 102 -6.37 8.49 -8.32
CA VAL A 102 -6.32 7.95 -6.96
C VAL A 102 -5.58 6.61 -6.96
N ILE A 103 -4.71 6.41 -5.98
CA ILE A 103 -3.96 5.17 -5.81
C ILE A 103 -4.68 4.23 -4.85
N TYR A 104 -4.40 2.93 -5.03
CA TYR A 104 -4.98 1.84 -4.24
C TYR A 104 -5.06 2.15 -2.73
N THR A 105 -4.03 2.76 -2.15
CA THR A 105 -3.97 3.04 -0.71
C THR A 105 -5.13 3.90 -0.23
N LEU A 106 -5.49 4.96 -0.97
CA LEU A 106 -6.65 5.81 -0.61
C LEU A 106 -7.96 5.14 -1.05
N ALA A 107 -8.00 4.64 -2.30
CA ALA A 107 -9.22 4.07 -2.86
C ALA A 107 -9.76 2.93 -2.00
N SER A 108 -8.90 1.97 -1.62
CA SER A 108 -9.32 0.82 -0.82
C SER A 108 -9.86 1.24 0.55
N VAL A 109 -9.22 2.20 1.24
CA VAL A 109 -9.68 2.63 2.56
C VAL A 109 -11.01 3.37 2.48
N VAL A 110 -11.19 4.23 1.48
CA VAL A 110 -12.46 4.95 1.28
C VAL A 110 -13.58 3.97 0.94
N ASP A 111 -13.34 3.05 0.02
CA ASP A 111 -14.34 2.03 -0.38
C ASP A 111 -14.70 1.13 0.82
N ASP A 112 -13.71 0.70 1.60
CA ASP A 112 -13.92 -0.14 2.79
C ASP A 112 -14.76 0.60 3.86
N ILE A 113 -14.56 1.91 4.03
CA ILE A 113 -15.38 2.74 4.93
C ILE A 113 -16.80 2.85 4.40
N ASP A 114 -16.97 3.21 3.12
CA ASP A 114 -18.27 3.46 2.50
C ASP A 114 -19.14 2.18 2.45
N HIS A 115 -18.51 1.02 2.27
CA HIS A 115 -19.18 -0.27 2.25
C HIS A 115 -19.28 -0.96 3.61
N GLY A 116 -18.73 -0.37 4.67
CA GLY A 116 -18.77 -0.94 6.02
C GLY A 116 -18.06 -2.28 6.13
N ILE A 117 -16.91 -2.42 5.42
CA ILE A 117 -16.11 -3.65 5.44
C ILE A 117 -15.58 -3.89 6.84
N THR A 118 -15.80 -5.09 7.36
CA THR A 118 -15.42 -5.47 8.73
C THR A 118 -14.16 -6.34 8.79
N HIS A 119 -13.82 -7.02 7.69
CA HIS A 119 -12.68 -7.93 7.62
C HIS A 119 -11.98 -7.80 6.27
N ILE A 120 -10.65 -7.69 6.29
CA ILE A 120 -9.80 -7.66 5.10
C ILE A 120 -8.86 -8.88 5.15
N ILE A 121 -9.07 -9.83 4.22
CA ILE A 121 -8.21 -11.01 4.09
C ILE A 121 -7.48 -10.92 2.75
N ARG A 122 -6.13 -10.90 2.80
CA ARG A 122 -5.31 -10.68 1.60
C ARG A 122 -3.93 -11.32 1.72
N GLY A 123 -3.10 -11.20 0.68
CA GLY A 123 -1.74 -11.70 0.68
C GLY A 123 -0.82 -10.95 1.65
N GLU A 124 0.18 -11.64 2.18
CA GLU A 124 1.15 -11.10 3.14
C GLU A 124 2.05 -10.00 2.56
N ASP A 125 2.12 -9.85 1.25
CA ASP A 125 2.79 -8.74 0.56
C ASP A 125 2.16 -7.37 0.90
N HIS A 126 0.95 -7.36 1.44
CA HIS A 126 0.25 -6.17 1.89
C HIS A 126 0.39 -5.85 3.38
N VAL A 127 1.10 -6.63 4.19
CA VAL A 127 1.22 -6.41 5.64
C VAL A 127 1.76 -5.02 5.96
N THR A 128 2.80 -4.57 5.26
CA THR A 128 3.36 -3.22 5.42
C THR A 128 2.36 -2.12 5.05
N ASN A 129 1.53 -2.35 4.01
CA ASN A 129 0.51 -1.41 3.61
C ASN A 129 -0.58 -1.27 4.69
N SER A 130 -0.87 -2.35 5.43
CA SER A 130 -1.85 -2.34 6.51
C SER A 130 -1.50 -1.37 7.60
N ALA A 131 -0.23 -1.26 7.99
CA ALA A 131 0.21 -0.29 8.99
C ALA A 131 -0.12 1.16 8.58
N ALA A 132 0.14 1.52 7.32
CA ALA A 132 -0.19 2.83 6.79
C ALA A 132 -1.71 3.04 6.65
N GLN A 133 -2.45 2.00 6.23
CA GLN A 133 -3.91 2.07 6.07
C GLN A 133 -4.63 2.19 7.40
N ILE A 134 -4.16 1.57 8.48
CA ILE A 134 -4.72 1.74 9.83
C ILE A 134 -4.71 3.22 10.22
N GLN A 135 -3.58 3.91 10.06
CA GLN A 135 -3.52 5.35 10.31
C GLN A 135 -4.42 6.16 9.37
N LEU A 136 -4.62 5.69 8.13
CA LEU A 136 -5.48 6.37 7.18
C LEU A 136 -6.97 6.22 7.54
N PHE A 137 -7.40 5.03 8.00
CA PHE A 137 -8.74 4.83 8.56
C PHE A 137 -9.00 5.79 9.72
N GLU A 138 -8.08 5.86 10.68
CA GLU A 138 -8.17 6.76 11.83
C GLU A 138 -8.25 8.24 11.41
N ALA A 139 -7.41 8.65 10.46
CA ALA A 139 -7.39 10.03 9.94
C ALA A 139 -8.69 10.42 9.22
N LEU A 140 -9.40 9.45 8.64
CA LEU A 140 -10.72 9.64 8.04
C LEU A 140 -11.86 9.53 9.06
N GLY A 141 -11.54 9.21 10.32
CA GLY A 141 -12.51 9.12 11.42
C GLY A 141 -13.23 7.77 11.52
N SER A 142 -12.61 6.71 10.99
CA SER A 142 -13.13 5.34 11.03
C SER A 142 -12.16 4.41 11.75
N SER A 143 -12.69 3.30 12.26
CA SER A 143 -11.86 2.20 12.78
C SER A 143 -11.41 1.30 11.64
N ALA A 144 -10.16 0.84 11.70
CA ALA A 144 -9.68 -0.14 10.74
C ALA A 144 -10.42 -1.48 10.90
N PRO A 145 -10.75 -2.17 9.78
CA PRO A 145 -11.29 -3.53 9.82
C PRO A 145 -10.32 -4.52 10.45
N MET A 146 -10.82 -5.69 10.86
CA MET A 146 -9.95 -6.81 11.22
C MET A 146 -9.16 -7.27 10.00
N MET A 147 -7.86 -7.52 10.17
CA MET A 147 -6.98 -7.88 9.07
C MET A 147 -6.46 -9.31 9.20
N GLY A 148 -6.34 -10.02 8.08
CA GLY A 148 -5.75 -11.34 7.99
C GLY A 148 -4.85 -11.43 6.76
N HIS A 149 -3.57 -11.75 6.98
CA HIS A 149 -2.60 -11.84 5.91
C HIS A 149 -2.15 -13.28 5.72
N VAL A 150 -2.57 -13.87 4.59
CA VAL A 150 -2.22 -15.25 4.23
C VAL A 150 -0.91 -15.30 3.45
N ALA A 151 -0.17 -16.39 3.58
CA ALA A 151 1.05 -16.62 2.85
C ALA A 151 0.79 -16.60 1.32
N LEU A 152 1.75 -16.07 0.58
CA LEU A 152 1.74 -16.13 -0.88
C LEU A 152 2.16 -17.53 -1.36
N LEU A 153 1.60 -17.95 -2.49
CA LEU A 153 2.10 -19.13 -3.17
C LEU A 153 3.51 -18.84 -3.73
N ALA A 154 4.44 -19.72 -3.42
CA ALA A 154 5.81 -19.66 -3.91
C ALA A 154 6.07 -20.76 -4.96
N GLY A 155 6.98 -20.49 -5.87
CA GLY A 155 7.51 -21.49 -6.80
C GLY A 155 8.43 -22.50 -6.07
N ALA A 156 8.89 -23.50 -6.80
CA ALA A 156 9.84 -24.49 -6.28
C ALA A 156 11.21 -23.85 -5.87
N ASP A 157 11.50 -22.67 -6.38
CA ASP A 157 12.66 -21.83 -6.06
C ASP A 157 12.47 -20.97 -4.79
N GLY A 158 11.27 -21.01 -4.18
CA GLY A 158 10.91 -20.19 -3.03
C GLY A 158 10.53 -18.75 -3.36
N GLU A 159 10.60 -18.34 -4.63
CA GLU A 159 10.19 -17.02 -5.07
C GLU A 159 8.68 -16.92 -5.25
N GLY A 160 8.11 -15.75 -4.96
CA GLY A 160 6.69 -15.50 -5.13
C GLY A 160 6.24 -15.68 -6.59
N LEU A 161 5.14 -16.37 -6.81
CA LEU A 161 4.60 -16.59 -8.14
C LEU A 161 4.25 -15.26 -8.81
N SER A 162 4.82 -15.00 -9.97
CA SER A 162 4.60 -13.79 -10.74
C SER A 162 3.92 -14.09 -12.08
N LYS A 163 2.87 -13.33 -12.42
CA LYS A 163 2.23 -13.38 -13.74
C LYS A 163 3.20 -13.16 -14.91
N ARG A 164 4.33 -12.47 -14.64
CA ARG A 164 5.37 -12.19 -15.65
C ARG A 164 6.22 -13.41 -16.01
N LEU A 165 6.29 -14.40 -15.13
CA LEU A 165 7.05 -15.62 -15.33
C LEU A 165 6.23 -16.73 -16.01
N GLY A 166 4.97 -16.47 -16.38
CA GLY A 166 4.13 -17.41 -17.15
C GLY A 166 3.74 -18.69 -16.40
N SER A 167 4.18 -18.85 -15.16
CA SER A 167 3.97 -20.07 -14.37
C SER A 167 2.71 -19.98 -13.54
N LEU A 168 1.91 -21.05 -13.56
CA LEU A 168 0.78 -21.31 -12.67
C LEU A 168 -0.46 -20.40 -12.88
N SER A 169 -0.72 -19.94 -14.11
CA SER A 169 -2.09 -19.53 -14.43
C SER A 169 -3.02 -20.76 -14.42
N ILE A 170 -4.29 -20.58 -14.07
CA ILE A 170 -5.30 -21.65 -14.18
C ILE A 170 -5.29 -22.27 -15.60
N GLY A 171 -5.03 -21.44 -16.63
CA GLY A 171 -4.87 -21.90 -18.01
C GLY A 171 -3.67 -22.82 -18.20
N ALA A 172 -2.50 -22.49 -17.64
CA ALA A 172 -1.31 -23.33 -17.70
C ALA A 172 -1.53 -24.65 -16.95
N LEU A 173 -2.07 -24.60 -15.73
CA LEU A 173 -2.41 -25.79 -14.95
C LEU A 173 -3.37 -26.72 -15.71
N ARG A 174 -4.34 -26.14 -16.44
CA ARG A 174 -5.27 -26.91 -17.28
C ARG A 174 -4.56 -27.56 -18.47
N GLN A 175 -3.61 -26.86 -19.11
CA GLN A 175 -2.80 -27.40 -20.21
C GLN A 175 -1.87 -28.52 -19.73
N ASP A 176 -1.37 -28.44 -18.51
CA ASP A 176 -0.54 -29.46 -17.87
C ASP A 176 -1.37 -30.65 -17.33
N GLY A 177 -2.68 -30.64 -17.59
CA GLY A 177 -3.57 -31.73 -17.17
C GLY A 177 -3.96 -31.71 -15.70
N ILE A 178 -3.65 -30.64 -14.96
CA ILE A 178 -4.04 -30.49 -13.56
C ILE A 178 -5.52 -30.11 -13.49
N CYS A 179 -6.33 -31.04 -13.00
CA CYS A 179 -7.75 -30.85 -12.84
C CYS A 179 -8.07 -30.33 -11.43
N LEU A 180 -8.66 -29.14 -11.33
CA LEU A 180 -9.05 -28.55 -10.04
C LEU A 180 -9.99 -29.47 -9.23
N LEU A 181 -10.76 -30.32 -9.92
CA LEU A 181 -11.70 -31.23 -9.26
C LEU A 181 -11.00 -32.40 -8.55
N TYR A 182 -9.85 -32.85 -9.09
CA TYR A 182 -9.13 -34.02 -8.57
C TYR A 182 -7.90 -33.65 -7.73
N THR A 183 -7.40 -32.41 -7.86
CA THR A 183 -6.18 -31.95 -7.19
C THR A 183 -6.46 -31.03 -5.99
N SER A 184 -7.66 -30.46 -5.90
CA SER A 184 -8.10 -29.70 -4.72
C SER A 184 -8.67 -30.64 -3.68
N PRO A 185 -8.22 -30.56 -2.41
CA PRO A 185 -8.83 -31.37 -1.35
C PRO A 185 -10.31 -31.01 -1.24
N SER A 186 -11.17 -32.01 -1.40
CA SER A 186 -12.60 -31.85 -1.15
C SER A 186 -12.85 -31.75 0.35
N PRO A 187 -13.83 -30.96 0.82
CA PRO A 187 -14.26 -30.99 2.21
C PRO A 187 -14.63 -32.41 2.72
N ARG A 188 -14.86 -33.35 1.79
CA ARG A 188 -15.14 -34.78 2.09
C ARG A 188 -13.89 -35.65 2.18
N ASP A 189 -12.72 -35.15 1.73
CA ASP A 189 -11.44 -35.90 1.78
C ASP A 189 -10.71 -35.74 3.12
N GLY A 190 -11.21 -34.91 4.02
CA GLY A 190 -10.71 -34.76 5.36
C GLY A 190 -11.31 -35.79 6.30
N THR A 191 -10.78 -36.98 6.29
CA THR A 191 -10.67 -37.89 7.47
C THR A 191 -10.37 -39.29 6.98
N LYS A 192 -9.11 -39.60 6.90
CA LYS A 192 -8.63 -40.99 7.19
C LYS A 192 -7.53 -40.89 8.18
#